data_e06048fa4ba5e6069d7776508ea543cb
#
_entry.id   e06048fa4ba5e6069d7776508ea543cb
#
_cell.length_a   1.000
_cell.length_b   1.000
_cell.length_c   1.000
_cell.angle_alpha   90.00
_cell.angle_beta   90.00
_cell.angle_gamma   90.00
#
_symmetry.space_group_name_H-M   'P 1'
#
loop_
_entity.id
_entity.type
_entity.pdbx_description
1 polymer ?
#
loop_
_entity_poly.entity_id
_entity_poly.type
_entity_poly.pdbx_seq_one_letter_code
_entity_poly.pdbx_strand_id
1 'polypeptide(L)'
;MQLRVINPNTTERMTALIAAAARAVAAPGTAIVAVQPSFGAPSIECHHDDVWAAAGVAEQVRLGDAEGADAFVIACFGDPGLHAARELARGPVIGIAEAAFHAASLVATGFSVVTTLTRTCVIAEHLVLQYGFERRCRGIHGTDIAVLELDDPASGAYARILSSARHALDHDRSGTIVLGCAGMADLCQRLQAELGVPVIDGVAAAVKFAEALVGIGLGTSKRGDYATPPAKSYAGLAAPYSPTHGA
;
A
#
# COMPACT_ATOMS: atom_id res chain seq x y z
N MET A 1 19.12 -2.81 -7.38
CA MET A 1 18.00 -1.95 -7.80
C MET A 1 17.63 -0.97 -6.71
N GLN A 2 17.02 0.15 -7.06
CA GLN A 2 16.52 1.15 -6.12
C GLN A 2 14.99 1.11 -6.10
N LEU A 3 14.41 0.78 -4.96
CA LEU A 3 12.97 0.72 -4.75
C LEU A 3 12.52 1.91 -3.88
N ARG A 4 11.68 2.79 -4.46
CA ARG A 4 11.10 3.91 -3.73
C ARG A 4 9.81 3.50 -3.05
N VAL A 5 9.79 3.53 -1.72
CA VAL A 5 8.63 3.19 -0.89
C VAL A 5 8.01 4.46 -0.36
N ILE A 6 6.79 4.74 -0.78
CA ILE A 6 6.10 6.00 -0.52
C ILE A 6 5.07 5.80 0.60
N ASN A 7 5.30 6.41 1.76
CA ASN A 7 4.25 6.65 2.73
C ASN A 7 3.45 7.87 2.25
N PRO A 8 2.15 7.75 1.91
CA PRO A 8 1.42 8.88 1.34
C PRO A 8 0.91 9.90 2.37
N ASN A 9 1.14 9.67 3.67
CA ASN A 9 0.89 10.66 4.73
C ASN A 9 2.18 11.39 5.14
N THR A 10 2.07 12.40 6.02
CA THR A 10 3.20 13.25 6.41
C THR A 10 3.89 12.84 7.70
N THR A 11 3.56 11.67 8.28
CA THR A 11 4.10 11.21 9.57
C THR A 11 5.43 10.49 9.39
N GLU A 12 6.54 11.13 9.78
CA GLU A 12 7.91 10.59 9.68
C GLU A 12 8.07 9.25 10.41
N ARG A 13 7.46 9.11 11.59
CA ARG A 13 7.50 7.85 12.36
C ARG A 13 6.88 6.70 11.55
N MET A 14 5.77 6.94 10.88
CA MET A 14 5.14 5.93 10.01
C MET A 14 6.06 5.57 8.84
N THR A 15 6.71 6.55 8.22
CA THR A 15 7.69 6.32 7.15
C THR A 15 8.84 5.45 7.63
N ALA A 16 9.33 5.68 8.85
CA ALA A 16 10.40 4.87 9.45
C ALA A 16 9.97 3.41 9.70
N LEU A 17 8.75 3.18 10.18
CA LEU A 17 8.19 1.83 10.36
C LEU A 17 8.03 1.10 9.03
N ILE A 18 7.46 1.75 8.03
CA ILE A 18 7.33 1.22 6.68
C ILE A 18 8.71 0.87 6.08
N ALA A 19 9.69 1.77 6.27
CA ALA A 19 11.06 1.54 5.81
C ALA A 19 11.69 0.31 6.47
N ALA A 20 11.47 0.12 7.77
CA ALA A 20 11.96 -1.06 8.50
C ALA A 20 11.33 -2.34 7.97
N ALA A 21 10.01 -2.36 7.78
CA ALA A 21 9.29 -3.51 7.22
C ALA A 21 9.77 -3.84 5.79
N ALA A 22 9.92 -2.83 4.93
CA ALA A 22 10.42 -3.02 3.57
C ALA A 22 11.85 -3.57 3.54
N ARG A 23 12.75 -3.02 4.37
CA ARG A 23 14.16 -3.48 4.46
C ARG A 23 14.28 -4.89 5.02
N ALA A 24 13.39 -5.29 5.93
CA ALA A 24 13.42 -6.64 6.52
C ALA A 24 13.21 -7.75 5.48
N VAL A 25 12.52 -7.45 4.38
CA VAL A 25 12.23 -8.43 3.33
C VAL A 25 12.99 -8.19 2.03
N ALA A 26 13.62 -7.03 1.86
CA ALA A 26 14.35 -6.70 0.65
C ALA A 26 15.47 -7.69 0.36
N ALA A 27 15.64 -8.06 -0.90
CA ALA A 27 16.73 -8.93 -1.33
C ALA A 27 18.09 -8.21 -1.23
N PRO A 28 19.21 -8.97 -1.04
CA PRO A 28 20.54 -8.38 -1.15
C PRO A 28 20.71 -7.62 -2.48
N GLY A 29 21.15 -6.35 -2.40
CA GLY A 29 21.30 -5.48 -3.57
C GLY A 29 20.07 -4.62 -3.91
N THR A 30 18.96 -4.78 -3.19
CA THR A 30 17.81 -3.85 -3.26
C THR A 30 17.98 -2.73 -2.24
N ALA A 31 18.14 -1.49 -2.72
CA ALA A 31 18.18 -0.30 -1.90
C ALA A 31 16.75 0.23 -1.68
N ILE A 32 16.32 0.32 -0.43
CA ILE A 32 15.01 0.90 -0.05
C ILE A 32 15.16 2.39 0.26
N VAL A 33 14.53 3.22 -0.56
CA VAL A 33 14.41 4.67 -0.36
C VAL A 33 12.98 4.97 0.10
N ALA A 34 12.78 5.08 1.41
CA ALA A 34 11.46 5.41 1.97
C ALA A 34 11.29 6.93 2.05
N VAL A 35 10.14 7.40 1.58
CA VAL A 35 9.84 8.83 1.45
C VAL A 35 8.38 9.11 1.84
N GLN A 36 8.10 10.38 2.09
CA GLN A 36 6.76 10.93 2.30
C GLN A 36 6.64 12.30 1.63
N PRO A 37 5.42 12.75 1.27
CA PRO A 37 5.22 14.12 0.80
C PRO A 37 5.42 15.13 1.95
N SER A 38 5.72 16.36 1.57
CA SER A 38 5.84 17.49 2.52
C SER A 38 4.50 18.12 2.90
N PHE A 39 3.40 17.68 2.27
CA PHE A 39 2.05 18.19 2.47
C PHE A 39 1.04 17.03 2.53
N GLY A 40 -0.13 17.29 3.09
CA GLY A 40 -1.20 16.31 3.22
C GLY A 40 -1.57 16.02 4.68
N ALA A 41 -2.31 14.94 4.90
CA ALA A 41 -2.77 14.54 6.21
C ALA A 41 -1.68 13.76 6.98
N PRO A 42 -1.67 13.79 8.32
CA PRO A 42 -0.78 12.98 9.14
C PRO A 42 -1.14 11.49 9.13
N SER A 43 -2.40 11.15 8.83
CA SER A 43 -2.91 9.80 8.59
C SER A 43 -4.00 9.86 7.52
N ILE A 44 -4.28 8.73 6.85
CA ILE A 44 -5.31 8.65 5.81
C ILE A 44 -6.44 7.79 6.36
N GLU A 45 -7.55 8.45 6.71
CA GLU A 45 -8.67 7.84 7.42
C GLU A 45 -10.03 8.16 6.80
N CYS A 46 -10.06 8.87 5.67
CA CYS A 46 -11.28 9.21 4.94
C CYS A 46 -10.97 9.56 3.48
N HIS A 47 -12.03 9.67 2.66
CA HIS A 47 -11.91 10.06 1.25
C HIS A 47 -11.29 11.45 1.02
N HIS A 48 -11.46 12.38 1.98
CA HIS A 48 -10.83 13.70 1.87
C HIS A 48 -9.30 13.58 1.98
N ASP A 49 -8.81 12.78 2.93
CA ASP A 49 -7.38 12.54 3.12
C ASP A 49 -6.77 11.83 1.90
N ASP A 50 -7.54 10.91 1.29
CA ASP A 50 -7.14 10.14 0.11
C ASP A 50 -6.81 11.03 -1.09
N VAL A 51 -7.56 12.12 -1.29
CA VAL A 51 -7.30 13.09 -2.37
C VAL A 51 -5.91 13.72 -2.24
N TRP A 52 -5.54 14.15 -1.03
CA TRP A 52 -4.22 14.72 -0.78
C TRP A 52 -3.12 13.69 -0.81
N ALA A 53 -3.40 12.49 -0.34
CA ALA A 53 -2.50 11.35 -0.42
C ALA A 53 -2.16 11.01 -1.88
N ALA A 54 -3.15 10.95 -2.76
CA ALA A 54 -2.96 10.72 -4.19
C ALA A 54 -2.07 11.79 -4.86
N ALA A 55 -2.27 13.06 -4.50
CA ALA A 55 -1.44 14.15 -4.99
C ALA A 55 0.03 14.01 -4.51
N GLY A 56 0.22 13.66 -3.23
CA GLY A 56 1.54 13.40 -2.65
C GLY A 56 2.25 12.20 -3.28
N VAL A 57 1.51 11.12 -3.58
CA VAL A 57 2.05 9.96 -4.32
C VAL A 57 2.53 10.38 -5.70
N ALA A 58 1.72 11.13 -6.47
CA ALA A 58 2.09 11.59 -7.80
C ALA A 58 3.38 12.44 -7.78
N GLU A 59 3.53 13.33 -6.78
CA GLU A 59 4.77 14.09 -6.57
C GLU A 59 5.97 13.16 -6.35
N GLN A 60 5.85 12.23 -5.39
CA GLN A 60 6.96 11.36 -5.00
C GLN A 60 7.34 10.37 -6.11
N VAL A 61 6.39 9.94 -6.92
CA VAL A 61 6.68 9.11 -8.11
C VAL A 61 7.44 9.92 -9.15
N ARG A 62 6.99 11.13 -9.47
CA ARG A 62 7.69 12.01 -10.43
C ARG A 62 9.13 12.31 -10.00
N LEU A 63 9.36 12.60 -8.72
CA LEU A 63 10.70 12.82 -8.16
C LEU A 63 11.55 11.54 -8.27
N GLY A 64 11.01 10.40 -7.85
CA GLY A 64 11.73 9.13 -7.89
C GLY A 64 12.06 8.66 -9.30
N ASP A 65 11.17 8.85 -10.26
CA ASP A 65 11.42 8.49 -11.66
C ASP A 65 12.56 9.35 -12.25
N ALA A 66 12.60 10.65 -11.93
CA ALA A 66 13.69 11.54 -12.30
C ALA A 66 15.03 11.19 -11.60
N GLU A 67 14.99 10.64 -10.41
CA GLU A 67 16.16 10.17 -9.65
C GLU A 67 16.61 8.76 -10.08
N GLY A 68 15.89 8.10 -10.97
CA GLY A 68 16.23 6.79 -11.52
C GLY A 68 15.81 5.61 -10.64
N ALA A 69 14.72 5.74 -9.89
CA ALA A 69 14.13 4.61 -9.18
C ALA A 69 13.68 3.51 -10.15
N ASP A 70 14.00 2.25 -9.86
CA ASP A 70 13.66 1.10 -10.69
C ASP A 70 12.19 0.68 -10.51
N ALA A 71 11.61 0.90 -9.32
CA ALA A 71 10.21 0.61 -9.03
C ALA A 71 9.70 1.41 -7.82
N PHE A 72 8.37 1.38 -7.61
CA PHE A 72 7.68 2.15 -6.59
C PHE A 72 6.70 1.27 -5.81
N VAL A 73 6.59 1.52 -4.51
CA VAL A 73 5.57 0.94 -3.63
C VAL A 73 4.77 2.06 -2.99
N ILE A 74 3.44 2.01 -3.08
CA ILE A 74 2.53 2.92 -2.39
C ILE A 74 2.12 2.24 -1.08
N ALA A 75 2.66 2.73 0.04
CA ALA A 75 2.52 2.09 1.34
C ALA A 75 1.31 2.61 2.13
N CYS A 76 0.13 2.53 1.54
CA CYS A 76 -1.17 2.78 2.17
C CYS A 76 -2.20 1.81 1.60
N PHE A 77 -3.03 1.23 2.46
CA PHE A 77 -4.01 0.22 2.05
C PHE A 77 -5.25 0.79 1.32
N GLY A 78 -5.22 2.07 0.96
CA GLY A 78 -6.14 2.70 0.01
C GLY A 78 -5.60 2.74 -1.41
N ASP A 79 -4.34 2.38 -1.63
CA ASP A 79 -3.59 2.50 -2.89
C ASP A 79 -3.81 3.88 -3.58
N PRO A 80 -3.70 5.01 -2.82
CA PRO A 80 -4.06 6.33 -3.32
C PRO A 80 -3.23 6.71 -4.55
N GLY A 81 -3.91 7.14 -5.62
CA GLY A 81 -3.26 7.63 -6.82
C GLY A 81 -2.52 6.57 -7.66
N LEU A 82 -2.75 5.27 -7.42
CA LEU A 82 -2.02 4.18 -8.10
C LEU A 82 -2.04 4.28 -9.62
N HIS A 83 -3.19 4.58 -10.24
CA HIS A 83 -3.29 4.69 -11.70
C HIS A 83 -2.51 5.89 -12.22
N ALA A 84 -2.62 7.05 -11.56
CA ALA A 84 -1.83 8.24 -11.93
C ALA A 84 -0.33 8.00 -11.75
N ALA A 85 0.07 7.30 -10.69
CA ALA A 85 1.45 6.90 -10.46
C ALA A 85 2.00 6.01 -11.60
N ARG A 86 1.19 5.07 -12.10
CA ARG A 86 1.52 4.21 -13.25
C ARG A 86 1.67 4.99 -14.56
N GLU A 87 0.89 6.05 -14.77
CA GLU A 87 1.08 6.94 -15.92
C GLU A 87 2.42 7.70 -15.85
N LEU A 88 2.87 8.07 -14.64
CA LEU A 88 4.09 8.86 -14.43
C LEU A 88 5.36 8.01 -14.42
N ALA A 89 5.35 6.84 -13.81
CA ALA A 89 6.53 6.01 -13.60
C ALA A 89 6.88 5.16 -14.84
N ARG A 90 8.16 4.99 -15.13
CA ARG A 90 8.68 4.01 -16.09
C ARG A 90 8.72 2.60 -15.48
N GLY A 91 9.16 2.49 -14.24
CA GLY A 91 9.19 1.24 -13.50
C GLY A 91 7.82 0.78 -13.01
N PRO A 92 7.71 -0.46 -12.47
CA PRO A 92 6.46 -0.93 -11.87
C PRO A 92 6.06 -0.08 -10.66
N VAL A 93 4.75 0.17 -10.52
CA VAL A 93 4.17 0.79 -9.32
C VAL A 93 3.21 -0.19 -8.69
N ILE A 94 3.46 -0.55 -7.44
CA ILE A 94 2.72 -1.56 -6.69
C ILE A 94 2.03 -0.90 -5.50
N GLY A 95 0.70 -1.01 -5.43
CA GLY A 95 -0.07 -0.67 -4.25
C GLY A 95 -0.03 -1.81 -3.24
N ILE A 96 0.02 -1.50 -1.94
CA ILE A 96 0.11 -2.57 -0.93
C ILE A 96 -1.19 -3.35 -0.76
N ALA A 97 -2.36 -2.76 -1.05
CA ALA A 97 -3.62 -3.49 -1.04
C ALA A 97 -3.70 -4.47 -2.20
N GLU A 98 -3.40 -4.02 -3.44
CA GLU A 98 -3.34 -4.87 -4.62
C GLU A 98 -2.36 -6.04 -4.40
N ALA A 99 -1.14 -5.75 -3.92
CA ALA A 99 -0.14 -6.77 -3.64
C ALA A 99 -0.61 -7.79 -2.58
N ALA A 100 -1.24 -7.32 -1.50
CA ALA A 100 -1.74 -8.18 -0.45
C ALA A 100 -2.83 -9.13 -0.93
N PHE A 101 -3.78 -8.65 -1.76
CA PHE A 101 -4.83 -9.50 -2.33
C PHE A 101 -4.26 -10.56 -3.27
N HIS A 102 -3.30 -10.19 -4.11
CA HIS A 102 -2.61 -11.16 -4.96
C HIS A 102 -1.87 -12.21 -4.12
N ALA A 103 -1.07 -11.80 -3.13
CA ALA A 103 -0.35 -12.73 -2.25
C ALA A 103 -1.32 -13.67 -1.51
N ALA A 104 -2.39 -13.13 -0.93
CA ALA A 104 -3.41 -13.92 -0.24
C ALA A 104 -4.05 -14.97 -1.15
N SER A 105 -4.32 -14.61 -2.42
CA SER A 105 -4.93 -15.50 -3.40
C SER A 105 -4.05 -16.68 -3.83
N LEU A 106 -2.73 -16.57 -3.64
CA LEU A 106 -1.76 -17.62 -3.95
C LEU A 106 -1.61 -18.65 -2.82
N VAL A 107 -1.95 -18.27 -1.58
CA VAL A 107 -1.75 -19.11 -0.40
C VAL A 107 -3.05 -19.64 0.20
N ALA A 108 -4.20 -19.09 -0.18
CA ALA A 108 -5.52 -19.55 0.27
C ALA A 108 -6.59 -19.34 -0.81
N THR A 109 -7.67 -20.10 -0.72
CA THR A 109 -8.82 -19.94 -1.63
C THR A 109 -9.68 -18.74 -1.30
N GLY A 110 -9.58 -18.19 -0.09
CA GLY A 110 -10.27 -17.00 0.37
C GLY A 110 -9.57 -16.35 1.55
N PHE A 111 -9.69 -15.04 1.65
CA PHE A 111 -9.08 -14.22 2.69
C PHE A 111 -10.08 -13.25 3.30
N SER A 112 -9.79 -12.78 4.50
CA SER A 112 -10.45 -11.62 5.10
C SER A 112 -9.44 -10.51 5.39
N VAL A 113 -9.92 -9.28 5.29
CA VAL A 113 -9.14 -8.08 5.61
C VAL A 113 -9.45 -7.65 7.04
N VAL A 114 -8.42 -7.39 7.84
CA VAL A 114 -8.53 -6.74 9.14
C VAL A 114 -7.84 -5.39 9.06
N THR A 115 -8.63 -4.31 9.16
CA THR A 115 -8.17 -2.94 8.98
C THR A 115 -8.39 -2.08 10.25
N THR A 116 -8.02 -0.82 10.19
CA THR A 116 -8.07 0.13 11.29
C THR A 116 -9.50 0.57 11.60
N LEU A 117 -10.04 1.54 10.89
CA LEU A 117 -11.34 2.14 11.19
C LEU A 117 -12.48 1.48 10.40
N THR A 118 -13.60 1.21 11.05
CA THR A 118 -14.81 0.71 10.38
C THR A 118 -15.24 1.62 9.22
N ARG A 119 -15.09 2.94 9.36
CA ARG A 119 -15.42 3.88 8.28
C ARG A 119 -14.56 3.73 7.01
N THR A 120 -13.38 3.11 7.10
CA THR A 120 -12.48 2.88 5.96
C THR A 120 -12.70 1.52 5.29
N CYS A 121 -13.52 0.65 5.86
CA CYS A 121 -13.83 -0.65 5.26
C CYS A 121 -14.37 -0.51 3.83
N VAL A 122 -15.19 0.52 3.57
CA VAL A 122 -15.72 0.81 2.23
C VAL A 122 -14.61 1.04 1.19
N ILE A 123 -13.47 1.58 1.58
CA ILE A 123 -12.31 1.78 0.69
C ILE A 123 -11.76 0.41 0.28
N ALA A 124 -11.57 -0.49 1.25
CA ALA A 124 -11.12 -1.85 0.97
C ALA A 124 -12.14 -2.65 0.13
N GLU A 125 -13.46 -2.46 0.34
CA GLU A 125 -14.52 -3.04 -0.48
C GLU A 125 -14.40 -2.59 -1.95
N HIS A 126 -14.20 -1.30 -2.18
CA HIS A 126 -14.00 -0.76 -3.54
C HIS A 126 -12.74 -1.34 -4.19
N LEU A 127 -11.62 -1.47 -3.47
CA LEU A 127 -10.40 -2.07 -4.00
C LEU A 127 -10.57 -3.55 -4.32
N VAL A 128 -11.30 -4.29 -3.48
CA VAL A 128 -11.65 -5.70 -3.74
C VAL A 128 -12.38 -5.84 -5.08
N LEU A 129 -13.37 -4.97 -5.35
CA LEU A 129 -14.09 -4.95 -6.62
C LEU A 129 -13.19 -4.51 -7.77
N GLN A 130 -12.44 -3.42 -7.59
CA GLN A 130 -11.56 -2.85 -8.62
C GLN A 130 -10.51 -3.86 -9.09
N TYR A 131 -9.95 -4.65 -8.17
CA TYR A 131 -8.90 -5.62 -8.48
C TYR A 131 -9.43 -7.04 -8.81
N GLY A 132 -10.76 -7.24 -8.79
CA GLY A 132 -11.38 -8.50 -9.17
C GLY A 132 -11.29 -9.61 -8.12
N PHE A 133 -11.24 -9.25 -6.84
CA PHE A 133 -11.13 -10.19 -5.72
C PHE A 133 -12.44 -10.44 -4.96
N GLU A 134 -13.59 -9.98 -5.46
CA GLU A 134 -14.90 -10.09 -4.79
C GLU A 134 -15.31 -11.53 -4.48
N ARG A 135 -14.83 -12.50 -5.25
CA ARG A 135 -15.09 -13.94 -5.00
C ARG A 135 -14.12 -14.57 -4.00
N ARG A 136 -13.04 -13.88 -3.66
CA ARG A 136 -11.98 -14.38 -2.76
C ARG A 136 -11.95 -13.64 -1.43
N CYS A 137 -12.28 -12.36 -1.40
CA CYS A 137 -12.47 -11.61 -0.17
C CYS A 137 -13.79 -12.05 0.48
N ARG A 138 -13.70 -12.58 1.68
CA ARG A 138 -14.85 -13.15 2.40
C ARG A 138 -15.38 -12.26 3.50
N GLY A 139 -14.58 -11.29 3.95
CA GLY A 139 -14.97 -10.30 4.94
C GLY A 139 -13.96 -9.16 5.06
N ILE A 140 -14.43 -8.03 5.54
CA ILE A 140 -13.60 -6.85 5.82
C ILE A 140 -14.01 -6.32 7.19
N HIS A 141 -13.07 -6.28 8.13
CA HIS A 141 -13.31 -6.00 9.54
C HIS A 141 -12.50 -4.80 10.01
N GLY A 142 -13.19 -3.75 10.47
CA GLY A 142 -12.58 -2.62 11.15
C GLY A 142 -12.35 -2.94 12.64
N THR A 143 -11.22 -2.49 13.17
CA THR A 143 -10.87 -2.65 14.59
C THR A 143 -11.18 -1.40 15.41
N ASP A 144 -11.55 -0.29 14.75
CA ASP A 144 -11.74 1.04 15.35
C ASP A 144 -10.53 1.53 16.18
N ILE A 145 -9.34 1.22 15.67
CA ILE A 145 -8.07 1.74 16.17
C ILE A 145 -7.63 2.82 15.19
N ALA A 146 -7.35 4.04 15.67
CA ALA A 146 -6.81 5.10 14.83
C ALA A 146 -5.42 4.71 14.31
N VAL A 147 -5.08 5.14 13.09
CA VAL A 147 -3.82 4.75 12.43
C VAL A 147 -2.60 5.07 13.28
N LEU A 148 -2.59 6.24 13.94
CA LEU A 148 -1.47 6.67 14.77
C LEU A 148 -1.41 6.00 16.17
N GLU A 149 -2.43 5.22 16.55
CA GLU A 149 -2.46 4.45 17.80
C GLU A 149 -1.92 3.03 17.63
N LEU A 150 -1.67 2.57 16.40
CA LEU A 150 -1.23 1.20 16.11
C LEU A 150 0.09 0.84 16.79
N ASP A 151 1.00 1.78 16.89
CA ASP A 151 2.34 1.61 17.46
C ASP A 151 2.46 2.07 18.91
N ASP A 152 1.34 2.44 19.57
CA ASP A 152 1.28 2.70 21.00
C ASP A 152 1.05 1.38 21.77
N PRO A 153 2.01 0.89 22.56
CA PRO A 153 1.85 -0.32 23.36
C PRO A 153 0.67 -0.27 24.35
N ALA A 154 0.26 0.93 24.77
CA ALA A 154 -0.84 1.14 25.69
C ALA A 154 -2.22 1.10 25.03
N SER A 155 -2.30 1.19 23.71
CA SER A 155 -3.57 1.23 22.94
C SER A 155 -4.35 -0.09 22.98
N GLY A 156 -3.69 -1.21 23.29
CA GLY A 156 -4.29 -2.55 23.18
C GLY A 156 -4.54 -2.99 21.73
N ALA A 157 -3.95 -2.31 20.75
CA ALA A 157 -4.15 -2.55 19.32
C ALA A 157 -3.94 -4.01 18.94
N TYR A 158 -2.85 -4.62 19.41
CA TYR A 158 -2.54 -6.01 19.09
C TYR A 158 -3.67 -6.98 19.48
N ALA A 159 -4.18 -6.87 20.71
CA ALA A 159 -5.24 -7.76 21.20
C ALA A 159 -6.55 -7.59 20.42
N ARG A 160 -6.88 -6.36 20.01
CA ARG A 160 -8.07 -6.07 19.20
C ARG A 160 -7.92 -6.60 17.78
N ILE A 161 -6.76 -6.43 17.15
CA ILE A 161 -6.46 -6.97 15.82
C ILE A 161 -6.50 -8.50 15.84
N LEU A 162 -5.87 -9.14 16.83
CA LEU A 162 -5.89 -10.59 17.00
C LEU A 162 -7.31 -11.14 17.19
N SER A 163 -8.12 -10.47 18.02
CA SER A 163 -9.53 -10.86 18.25
C SER A 163 -10.34 -10.74 16.96
N SER A 164 -10.18 -9.66 16.20
CA SER A 164 -10.85 -9.46 14.92
C SER A 164 -10.42 -10.48 13.88
N ALA A 165 -9.12 -10.82 13.83
CA ALA A 165 -8.60 -11.84 12.93
C ALA A 165 -9.14 -13.24 13.24
N ARG A 166 -9.23 -13.63 14.53
CA ARG A 166 -9.87 -14.88 14.94
C ARG A 166 -11.34 -14.92 14.54
N HIS A 167 -12.07 -13.84 14.80
CA HIS A 167 -13.47 -13.72 14.37
C HIS A 167 -13.62 -13.93 12.86
N ALA A 168 -12.80 -13.29 12.05
CA ALA A 168 -12.80 -13.43 10.60
C ALA A 168 -12.51 -14.87 10.15
N LEU A 169 -11.52 -15.55 10.75
CA LEU A 169 -11.23 -16.95 10.42
C LEU A 169 -12.41 -17.88 10.71
N ASP A 170 -13.06 -17.68 11.86
CA ASP A 170 -14.16 -18.55 12.32
C ASP A 170 -15.47 -18.32 11.53
N HIS A 171 -15.82 -17.05 11.26
CA HIS A 171 -17.11 -16.68 10.70
C HIS A 171 -17.09 -16.59 9.16
N ASP A 172 -16.04 -16.00 8.58
CA ASP A 172 -15.93 -15.86 7.12
C ASP A 172 -15.39 -17.12 6.45
N ARG A 173 -14.87 -18.09 7.22
CA ARG A 173 -14.18 -19.29 6.72
C ARG A 173 -12.98 -18.93 5.83
N SER A 174 -12.27 -17.89 6.17
CA SER A 174 -11.07 -17.46 5.47
C SER A 174 -9.87 -18.34 5.81
N GLY A 175 -9.02 -18.59 4.82
CA GLY A 175 -7.79 -19.37 5.01
C GLY A 175 -6.57 -18.51 5.31
N THR A 176 -6.70 -17.20 5.22
CA THR A 176 -5.61 -16.22 5.48
C THR A 176 -6.18 -14.86 5.86
N ILE A 177 -5.42 -14.08 6.58
CA ILE A 177 -5.74 -12.70 6.97
C ILE A 177 -4.84 -11.73 6.20
N VAL A 178 -5.44 -10.67 5.68
CA VAL A 178 -4.76 -9.53 5.09
C VAL A 178 -4.80 -8.37 6.07
N LEU A 179 -3.63 -7.80 6.41
CA LEU A 179 -3.53 -6.62 7.25
C LEU A 179 -3.81 -5.35 6.44
N GLY A 180 -4.88 -4.65 6.78
CA GLY A 180 -5.43 -3.52 6.05
C GLY A 180 -4.78 -2.17 6.40
N CYS A 181 -3.54 -2.16 6.86
CA CYS A 181 -2.77 -0.93 7.13
C CYS A 181 -1.28 -1.21 7.12
N ALA A 182 -0.48 -0.32 6.52
CA ALA A 182 0.99 -0.42 6.54
C ALA A 182 1.57 -0.34 7.97
N GLY A 183 0.88 0.35 8.88
CA GLY A 183 1.25 0.43 10.30
C GLY A 183 1.09 -0.88 11.08
N MET A 184 0.55 -1.94 10.48
CA MET A 184 0.42 -3.27 11.10
C MET A 184 1.53 -4.24 10.69
N ALA A 185 2.48 -3.82 9.85
CA ALA A 185 3.47 -4.70 9.24
C ALA A 185 4.34 -5.44 10.28
N ASP A 186 4.72 -4.78 11.36
CA ASP A 186 5.51 -5.34 12.47
C ASP A 186 4.75 -6.41 13.28
N LEU A 187 3.41 -6.42 13.23
CA LEU A 187 2.56 -7.39 13.93
C LEU A 187 2.40 -8.69 13.16
N CYS A 188 2.74 -8.72 11.87
CA CYS A 188 2.44 -9.80 10.95
C CYS A 188 2.95 -11.17 11.42
N GLN A 189 4.24 -11.28 11.75
CA GLN A 189 4.86 -12.54 12.16
C GLN A 189 4.25 -13.08 13.46
N ARG A 190 3.99 -12.20 14.43
CA ARG A 190 3.40 -12.58 15.70
C ARG A 190 1.95 -13.04 15.52
N LEU A 191 1.16 -12.34 14.73
CA LEU A 191 -0.21 -12.75 14.39
C LEU A 191 -0.22 -14.10 13.67
N GLN A 192 0.67 -14.30 12.71
CA GLN A 192 0.79 -15.58 12.00
C GLN A 192 1.09 -16.75 12.93
N ALA A 193 2.01 -16.56 13.89
CA ALA A 193 2.35 -17.58 14.87
C ALA A 193 1.17 -17.92 15.80
N GLU A 194 0.39 -16.92 16.23
CA GLU A 194 -0.75 -17.12 17.15
C GLU A 194 -2.02 -17.64 16.44
N LEU A 195 -2.21 -17.29 15.16
CA LEU A 195 -3.38 -17.71 14.39
C LEU A 195 -3.19 -19.06 13.70
N GLY A 196 -1.94 -19.47 13.45
CA GLY A 196 -1.62 -20.72 12.75
C GLY A 196 -1.98 -20.72 11.26
N VAL A 197 -2.26 -19.55 10.67
CA VAL A 197 -2.55 -19.37 9.24
C VAL A 197 -1.65 -18.27 8.66
N PRO A 198 -1.46 -18.21 7.34
CA PRO A 198 -0.76 -17.10 6.72
C PRO A 198 -1.41 -15.76 7.08
N VAL A 199 -0.59 -14.77 7.43
CA VAL A 199 -0.99 -13.37 7.62
C VAL A 199 -0.19 -12.54 6.63
N ILE A 200 -0.88 -11.74 5.83
CA ILE A 200 -0.27 -10.99 4.73
C ILE A 200 -0.03 -9.55 5.15
N ASP A 201 1.23 -9.15 5.16
CA ASP A 201 1.66 -7.76 5.17
C ASP A 201 1.79 -7.25 3.73
N GLY A 202 1.04 -6.20 3.40
CA GLY A 202 1.03 -5.62 2.06
C GLY A 202 2.35 -4.96 1.68
N VAL A 203 3.12 -4.40 2.63
CA VAL A 203 4.43 -3.79 2.36
C VAL A 203 5.42 -4.86 1.90
N ALA A 204 5.50 -5.96 2.65
CA ALA A 204 6.38 -7.09 2.31
C ALA A 204 6.00 -7.70 0.95
N ALA A 205 4.72 -7.92 0.69
CA ALA A 205 4.23 -8.44 -0.57
C ALA A 205 4.59 -7.51 -1.75
N ALA A 206 4.35 -6.20 -1.61
CA ALA A 206 4.62 -5.21 -2.64
C ALA A 206 6.11 -5.10 -2.98
N VAL A 207 6.99 -5.12 -1.97
CA VAL A 207 8.44 -5.13 -2.17
C VAL A 207 8.85 -6.35 -3.00
N LYS A 208 8.35 -7.55 -2.66
CA LYS A 208 8.70 -8.77 -3.39
C LYS A 208 8.15 -8.81 -4.81
N PHE A 209 6.94 -8.31 -5.04
CA PHE A 209 6.41 -8.20 -6.40
C PHE A 209 7.18 -7.16 -7.23
N ALA A 210 7.56 -6.02 -6.66
CA ALA A 210 8.40 -5.05 -7.35
C ALA A 210 9.76 -5.64 -7.74
N GLU A 211 10.43 -6.34 -6.82
CA GLU A 211 11.68 -7.05 -7.09
C GLU A 211 11.54 -8.10 -8.21
N ALA A 212 10.45 -8.87 -8.18
CA ALA A 212 10.19 -9.90 -9.18
C ALA A 212 9.97 -9.29 -10.58
N LEU A 213 9.15 -8.23 -10.70
CA LEU A 213 8.86 -7.59 -11.97
C LEU A 213 10.11 -6.92 -12.58
N VAL A 214 10.88 -6.18 -11.77
CA VAL A 214 12.14 -5.59 -12.22
C VAL A 214 13.15 -6.67 -12.59
N GLY A 215 13.23 -7.74 -11.79
CA GLY A 215 14.16 -8.84 -12.02
C GLY A 215 13.94 -9.58 -13.35
N ILE A 216 12.72 -9.57 -13.88
CA ILE A 216 12.40 -10.14 -15.20
C ILE A 216 12.28 -9.07 -16.29
N GLY A 217 12.72 -7.84 -16.02
CA GLY A 217 12.81 -6.75 -17.01
C GLY A 217 11.46 -6.10 -17.35
N LEU A 218 10.45 -6.18 -16.48
CA LEU A 218 9.15 -5.56 -16.74
C LEU A 218 9.08 -4.16 -16.11
N GLY A 219 8.62 -3.20 -16.91
CA GLY A 219 8.22 -1.85 -16.49
C GLY A 219 6.73 -1.63 -16.67
N THR A 220 6.26 -0.42 -16.30
CA THR A 220 4.89 -0.02 -16.57
C THR A 220 4.70 0.20 -18.06
N SER A 221 3.63 -0.36 -18.66
CA SER A 221 3.30 -0.14 -20.07
C SER A 221 3.09 1.35 -20.34
N LYS A 222 3.76 1.87 -21.36
CA LYS A 222 3.56 3.26 -21.84
C LYS A 222 2.69 3.32 -23.10
N ARG A 223 1.78 2.34 -23.20
CA ARG A 223 0.79 2.25 -24.29
C ARG A 223 -0.61 2.12 -23.69
N GLY A 224 -1.59 2.77 -24.29
CA GLY A 224 -2.97 2.76 -23.79
C GLY A 224 -3.14 3.64 -22.54
N ASP A 225 -3.83 3.13 -21.55
CA ASP A 225 -4.28 3.90 -20.40
C ASP A 225 -3.14 4.39 -19.48
N TYR A 226 -2.00 3.70 -19.48
CA TYR A 226 -0.82 4.12 -18.74
C TYR A 226 0.23 4.85 -19.59
N ALA A 227 -0.14 5.31 -20.80
CA ALA A 227 0.70 6.22 -21.56
C ALA A 227 1.01 7.48 -20.73
N THR A 228 2.16 8.09 -21.01
CA THR A 228 2.54 9.35 -20.32
C THR A 228 1.42 10.39 -20.47
N PRO A 229 1.04 11.09 -19.40
CA PRO A 229 -0.01 12.09 -19.43
C PRO A 229 0.23 13.14 -20.53
N PRO A 230 -0.79 13.54 -21.30
CA PRO A 230 -0.63 14.55 -22.34
C PRO A 230 -0.21 15.89 -21.74
N ALA A 231 0.77 16.54 -22.36
CA ALA A 231 1.27 17.84 -21.90
C ALA A 231 0.15 18.89 -21.89
N LYS A 232 -0.01 19.55 -20.75
CA LYS A 232 -0.96 20.66 -20.55
C LYS A 232 -0.55 21.50 -19.36
N SER A 233 -0.88 22.78 -19.37
CA SER A 233 -0.60 23.69 -18.26
C SER A 233 -1.68 23.61 -17.21
N TYR A 234 -1.30 23.31 -15.97
CA TYR A 234 -2.17 23.42 -14.81
C TYR A 234 -2.14 24.85 -14.24
N ALA A 235 -3.16 25.22 -13.49
CA ALA A 235 -3.27 26.55 -12.86
C ALA A 235 -3.10 26.47 -11.34
N GLY A 236 -2.75 27.60 -10.72
CA GLY A 236 -2.68 27.78 -9.26
C GLY A 236 -1.71 26.82 -8.61
N LEU A 237 -2.12 26.20 -7.51
CA LEU A 237 -1.30 25.27 -6.71
C LEU A 237 -0.82 24.04 -7.52
N ALA A 238 -1.55 23.66 -8.56
CA ALA A 238 -1.18 22.51 -9.39
C ALA A 238 -0.16 22.85 -10.50
N ALA A 239 0.16 24.12 -10.74
CA ALA A 239 1.06 24.53 -11.82
C ALA A 239 2.42 23.81 -11.83
N PRO A 240 3.09 23.54 -10.69
CA PRO A 240 4.35 22.79 -10.65
C PRO A 240 4.23 21.32 -11.09
N TYR A 241 3.02 20.78 -11.10
CA TYR A 241 2.73 19.38 -11.45
C TYR A 241 2.22 19.22 -12.88
N SER A 242 2.28 20.27 -13.71
CA SER A 242 1.90 20.21 -15.12
C SER A 242 2.66 19.11 -15.83
N PRO A 243 1.97 18.17 -16.54
CA PRO A 243 2.65 17.22 -17.40
C PRO A 243 3.39 17.96 -18.54
N THR A 244 4.66 17.61 -18.73
CA THR A 244 5.46 18.13 -19.87
C THR A 244 5.60 17.05 -20.94
N HIS A 245 5.86 17.46 -22.18
CA HIS A 245 6.23 16.50 -23.22
C HIS A 245 7.50 15.77 -22.79
N GLY A 246 7.47 14.45 -22.84
CA GLY A 246 8.37 13.51 -22.19
C GLY A 246 9.84 13.93 -22.11
N ALA A 247 10.38 13.74 -20.90
CA ALA A 247 11.81 13.56 -20.74
C ALA A 247 12.19 12.12 -21.13
#